data_cf685997b60b93c3486d1921e5ea5e44
#
_entry.id   cf685997b60b93c3486d1921e5ea5e44
#
_cell.length_a   1.000
_cell.length_b   1.000
_cell.length_c   1.000
_cell.angle_alpha   90.00
_cell.angle_beta   90.00
_cell.angle_gamma   90.00
#
_symmetry.space_group_name_H-M   'P 1'
#
loop_
_entity.id
_entity.type
_entity.pdbx_description
1 polymer ?
#
loop_
_entity_poly.entity_id
_entity_poly.type
_entity_poly.pdbx_seq_one_letter_code
_entity_poly.pdbx_strand_id
1 'polypeptide(L)'
;MNLMSLTRSSLIAALLIAITGCSGEAETTAAENQNNKLVKTITLSSVDRGGYREFPAVVEASEEATLAFRVSGELNSLNVTAGQHVEAGDTMATLDPTDYQIAVDQAKANYDLAKVQFDRAKTLLDKQLASKAGFDEAQAQLKVAEAALKSARTNLAYTELHAPFAGQVAQRYVENYESITAQQPVFSLQKNTVVDVAIQIPEDMLSNVNKDSQYQPEVRFDTHPDQVFRASLKEYDTDADAATNTYKVVFQLARPETFNVFPGMSATVRAQLDQIMKVKNGGWNVPAAAIFSDGTGESEQSYVFVVNGSNQLEKRAVTLGSITDDGFVVTGGLQNGEQIVAAGVHRLKAGETIRVWHKERGL
;
A
#
# COMPACT_ATOMS: atom_id res chain seq x y z
N MET A 1 44.35 30.88 113.92
CA MET A 1 44.36 29.62 113.19
C MET A 1 42.93 29.31 112.92
N ASN A 2 42.47 29.51 111.81
CA ASN A 2 42.22 29.02 110.52
C ASN A 2 41.24 29.92 109.69
N LEU A 3 41.81 30.65 108.89
CA LEU A 3 41.15 31.54 107.91
C LEU A 3 41.06 30.77 106.57
N MET A 4 40.33 29.69 106.43
CA MET A 4 40.36 28.94 105.18
C MET A 4 39.09 28.14 104.87
N SER A 5 37.96 28.51 105.49
CA SER A 5 36.70 27.78 105.17
C SER A 5 35.56 28.63 104.63
N LEU A 6 35.76 29.92 104.41
CA LEU A 6 34.66 30.81 103.86
C LEU A 6 34.70 31.11 102.37
N THR A 7 35.69 30.67 101.65
CA THR A 7 35.79 30.96 100.21
C THR A 7 35.26 29.85 99.24
N ARG A 8 34.96 28.68 99.82
CA ARG A 8 34.44 27.58 98.97
C ARG A 8 32.91 27.53 98.79
N SER A 9 32.20 28.17 99.76
CA SER A 9 30.73 28.16 99.69
C SER A 9 30.16 29.24 98.76
N SER A 10 30.89 30.31 98.46
CA SER A 10 30.43 31.39 97.56
C SER A 10 30.58 31.04 96.09
N LEU A 11 31.49 30.17 95.71
CA LEU A 11 31.68 29.78 94.29
C LEU A 11 30.67 28.77 93.84
N ILE A 12 30.10 27.97 94.75
CA ILE A 12 29.05 26.98 94.37
C ILE A 12 27.69 27.65 94.22
N ALA A 13 27.40 28.70 94.95
CA ALA A 13 26.18 29.47 94.90
C ALA A 13 26.09 30.32 93.58
N ALA A 14 27.23 30.80 93.09
CA ALA A 14 27.27 31.59 91.80
C ALA A 14 27.17 30.70 90.58
N LEU A 15 27.45 29.39 90.62
CA LEU A 15 27.37 28.45 89.54
C LEU A 15 25.95 27.89 89.32
N LEU A 16 25.08 27.95 90.32
CA LEU A 16 23.71 27.45 90.29
C LEU A 16 22.68 28.46 89.74
N ILE A 17 23.02 29.74 89.66
CA ILE A 17 22.13 30.81 89.13
C ILE A 17 22.29 31.03 87.61
N ALA A 18 23.30 30.45 87.01
CA ALA A 18 23.52 30.55 85.53
C ALA A 18 22.78 29.51 84.68
N ILE A 19 21.94 28.63 85.28
CA ILE A 19 21.27 27.53 84.53
C ILE A 19 19.75 27.78 84.36
N THR A 20 19.19 28.88 84.84
CA THR A 20 17.74 29.19 84.71
C THR A 20 17.45 30.39 83.83
N GLY A 21 18.02 30.42 82.64
CA GLY A 21 17.75 31.51 81.77
C GLY A 21 17.97 31.14 80.28
N CYS A 22 17.07 30.30 79.73
CA CYS A 22 16.74 30.23 78.32
C CYS A 22 15.72 29.09 78.06
N SER A 23 14.48 29.29 78.53
CA SER A 23 13.37 28.64 77.84
C SER A 23 12.86 29.60 76.76
N GLY A 24 13.64 29.76 75.71
CA GLY A 24 13.13 30.22 74.43
C GLY A 24 12.44 29.04 73.75
N GLU A 25 11.16 29.13 73.58
CA GLU A 25 10.39 28.30 72.67
C GLU A 25 11.08 28.38 71.26
N ALA A 26 11.96 27.45 71.02
CA ALA A 26 12.37 27.17 69.69
C ALA A 26 11.17 26.43 69.02
N GLU A 27 10.38 27.17 68.27
CA GLU A 27 9.58 26.56 67.18
C GLU A 27 10.54 25.67 66.40
N THR A 28 10.47 24.38 66.66
CA THR A 28 11.03 23.35 65.78
C THR A 28 10.20 23.37 64.52
N THR A 29 10.51 24.26 63.60
CA THR A 29 10.23 23.99 62.23
C THR A 29 11.01 22.70 61.93
N ALA A 30 10.29 21.59 62.05
CA ALA A 30 10.70 20.35 61.44
C ALA A 30 10.88 20.64 59.95
N ALA A 31 12.10 20.99 59.56
CA ALA A 31 12.53 20.84 58.22
C ALA A 31 12.37 19.34 57.92
N GLU A 32 11.21 19.01 57.35
CA GLU A 32 10.90 17.74 56.73
C GLU A 32 12.02 17.48 55.76
N ASN A 33 13.00 16.71 56.20
CA ASN A 33 14.08 16.21 55.36
C ASN A 33 13.42 15.30 54.36
N GLN A 34 12.74 15.92 53.38
CA GLN A 34 12.21 15.23 52.19
C GLN A 34 13.43 14.72 51.45
N ASN A 35 13.79 13.49 51.78
CA ASN A 35 14.78 12.71 51.07
C ASN A 35 14.13 12.32 49.71
N ASN A 36 13.81 13.37 48.90
CA ASN A 36 13.16 13.22 47.62
C ASN A 36 14.07 12.38 46.72
N LYS A 37 13.63 11.14 46.44
CA LYS A 37 14.38 10.21 45.61
C LYS A 37 14.68 10.83 44.24
N LEU A 38 15.92 10.70 43.79
CA LEU A 38 16.34 11.12 42.49
C LEU A 38 15.87 10.09 41.44
N VAL A 39 15.03 10.50 40.50
CA VAL A 39 14.36 9.59 39.57
C VAL A 39 14.58 10.07 38.12
N LYS A 40 14.98 9.12 37.26
CA LYS A 40 15.09 9.38 35.81
C LYS A 40 13.70 9.43 35.21
N THR A 41 13.36 10.52 34.53
CA THR A 41 12.11 10.68 33.80
C THR A 41 12.36 10.80 32.32
N ILE A 42 11.34 10.50 31.55
CA ILE A 42 11.27 10.78 30.11
C ILE A 42 10.00 11.56 29.82
N THR A 43 10.10 12.51 28.89
CA THR A 43 8.92 13.20 28.37
C THR A 43 8.35 12.36 27.23
N LEU A 44 7.06 12.09 27.31
CA LEU A 44 6.36 11.34 26.27
C LEU A 44 6.21 12.21 25.03
N SER A 45 6.76 11.75 23.95
CA SER A 45 6.38 12.19 22.62
C SER A 45 5.53 11.09 21.98
N SER A 46 4.44 11.44 21.34
CA SER A 46 3.69 10.47 20.56
C SER A 46 4.65 9.82 19.57
N VAL A 47 4.67 8.50 19.55
CA VAL A 47 5.28 7.80 18.42
C VAL A 47 4.35 8.07 17.25
N ASP A 48 4.73 9.07 16.47
CA ASP A 48 4.10 9.30 15.20
C ASP A 48 4.46 8.10 14.31
N ARG A 49 3.61 7.05 14.36
CA ARG A 49 3.67 5.93 13.41
C ARG A 49 3.09 6.33 12.05
N GLY A 50 2.75 7.59 11.87
CA GLY A 50 2.46 8.22 10.60
C GLY A 50 3.69 8.32 9.70
N GLY A 51 4.72 7.54 9.99
CA GLY A 51 5.89 7.42 9.13
C GLY A 51 5.49 6.93 7.74
N TYR A 52 6.16 7.45 6.74
CA TYR A 52 6.10 6.89 5.41
C TYR A 52 6.71 5.49 5.42
N ARG A 53 6.04 4.57 4.73
CA ARG A 53 6.63 3.28 4.38
C ARG A 53 6.90 3.27 2.89
N GLU A 54 8.08 2.81 2.53
CA GLU A 54 8.52 2.68 1.16
C GLU A 54 8.42 1.22 0.73
N PHE A 55 7.86 1.02 -0.46
CA PHE A 55 7.71 -0.28 -1.08
C PHE A 55 8.47 -0.27 -2.40
N PRO A 56 9.37 -1.23 -2.64
CA PRO A 56 9.93 -1.42 -3.95
C PRO A 56 8.82 -1.76 -4.94
N ALA A 57 8.90 -1.18 -6.11
CA ALA A 57 7.87 -1.28 -7.12
C ALA A 57 8.47 -1.55 -8.51
N VAL A 58 7.69 -2.20 -9.35
CA VAL A 58 8.03 -2.43 -10.75
C VAL A 58 6.98 -1.76 -11.62
N VAL A 59 7.45 -1.07 -12.65
CA VAL A 59 6.59 -0.46 -13.66
C VAL A 59 6.05 -1.55 -14.59
N GLU A 60 4.76 -1.55 -14.83
CA GLU A 60 4.08 -2.45 -15.76
C GLU A 60 3.35 -1.64 -16.84
N ALA A 61 3.09 -2.27 -17.99
CA ALA A 61 2.19 -1.69 -18.98
C ALA A 61 0.76 -1.71 -18.44
N SER A 62 0.05 -0.59 -18.53
CA SER A 62 -1.32 -0.51 -18.02
C SER A 62 -2.30 -1.37 -18.83
N GLU A 63 -2.03 -1.51 -20.11
CA GLU A 63 -2.77 -2.37 -21.03
C GLU A 63 -1.77 -2.88 -22.07
N GLU A 64 -1.74 -4.19 -22.24
CA GLU A 64 -0.87 -4.86 -23.21
C GLU A 64 -1.67 -5.90 -24.00
N ALA A 65 -1.50 -5.93 -25.30
CA ALA A 65 -2.10 -6.91 -26.17
C ALA A 65 -1.05 -7.58 -27.06
N THR A 66 -0.98 -8.90 -27.00
CA THR A 66 -0.25 -9.69 -27.99
C THR A 66 -1.14 -9.88 -29.21
N LEU A 67 -0.73 -9.30 -30.33
CA LEU A 67 -1.48 -9.32 -31.59
C LEU A 67 -1.01 -10.49 -32.44
N ALA A 68 -1.98 -11.23 -32.97
CA ALA A 68 -1.76 -12.42 -33.80
C ALA A 68 -2.85 -12.52 -34.86
N PHE A 69 -2.52 -13.08 -36.03
CA PHE A 69 -3.52 -13.41 -37.04
C PHE A 69 -4.41 -14.57 -36.59
N ARG A 70 -5.67 -14.53 -36.96
CA ARG A 70 -6.62 -15.63 -36.66
C ARG A 70 -6.62 -16.72 -37.74
N VAL A 71 -5.94 -16.47 -38.86
CA VAL A 71 -5.78 -17.39 -39.98
C VAL A 71 -4.30 -17.49 -40.34
N SER A 72 -3.90 -18.58 -41.00
CA SER A 72 -2.53 -18.81 -41.43
C SER A 72 -2.28 -18.23 -42.81
N GLY A 73 -1.05 -17.90 -43.16
CA GLY A 73 -0.67 -17.40 -44.48
C GLY A 73 0.75 -16.88 -44.53
N GLU A 74 1.21 -16.47 -45.68
CA GLU A 74 2.49 -15.80 -45.85
C GLU A 74 2.32 -14.30 -45.53
N LEU A 75 3.27 -13.72 -44.81
CA LEU A 75 3.26 -12.31 -44.50
C LEU A 75 3.60 -11.46 -45.70
N ASN A 76 2.64 -10.68 -46.16
CA ASN A 76 2.80 -9.79 -47.31
C ASN A 76 3.46 -8.46 -46.95
N SER A 77 3.03 -7.84 -45.83
CA SER A 77 3.63 -6.58 -45.36
C SER A 77 3.58 -6.43 -43.86
N LEU A 78 4.60 -5.75 -43.34
CA LEU A 78 4.66 -5.20 -41.96
C LEU A 78 4.70 -3.69 -42.08
N ASN A 79 3.61 -3.02 -41.69
CA ASN A 79 3.45 -1.57 -41.89
C ASN A 79 3.98 -0.75 -40.70
N VAL A 80 4.36 -1.43 -39.61
CA VAL A 80 4.80 -0.78 -38.36
C VAL A 80 6.10 -1.41 -37.83
N THR A 81 6.87 -0.62 -37.12
CA THR A 81 8.11 -1.02 -36.48
C THR A 81 8.01 -0.96 -34.96
N ALA A 82 8.88 -1.69 -34.24
CA ALA A 82 8.98 -1.58 -32.79
C ALA A 82 9.32 -0.14 -32.39
N GLY A 83 8.66 0.36 -31.35
CA GLY A 83 8.77 1.74 -30.87
C GLY A 83 7.82 2.73 -31.56
N GLN A 84 7.16 2.35 -32.65
CA GLN A 84 6.24 3.23 -33.40
C GLN A 84 4.91 3.35 -32.65
N HIS A 85 4.33 4.56 -32.69
CA HIS A 85 2.99 4.84 -32.22
C HIS A 85 1.96 4.51 -33.30
N VAL A 86 0.83 3.93 -32.90
CA VAL A 86 -0.30 3.57 -33.78
C VAL A 86 -1.61 4.01 -33.15
N GLU A 87 -2.59 4.31 -34.02
CA GLU A 87 -3.96 4.62 -33.60
C GLU A 87 -4.85 3.36 -33.67
N ALA A 88 -5.97 3.39 -32.95
CA ALA A 88 -6.95 2.30 -32.99
C ALA A 88 -7.48 2.11 -34.40
N GLY A 89 -7.42 0.88 -34.92
CA GLY A 89 -7.87 0.54 -36.30
C GLY A 89 -6.78 0.60 -37.36
N ASP A 90 -5.58 1.12 -37.05
CA ASP A 90 -4.46 1.12 -38.00
C ASP A 90 -4.10 -0.30 -38.43
N THR A 91 -3.86 -0.49 -39.73
CA THR A 91 -3.40 -1.78 -40.27
C THR A 91 -1.92 -1.95 -40.00
N MET A 92 -1.59 -2.88 -39.09
CA MET A 92 -0.23 -3.13 -38.65
C MET A 92 0.52 -4.13 -39.54
N ALA A 93 -0.19 -5.14 -40.07
CA ALA A 93 0.37 -6.16 -40.94
C ALA A 93 -0.73 -6.75 -41.86
N THR A 94 -0.31 -7.34 -42.98
CA THR A 94 -1.20 -8.07 -43.88
C THR A 94 -0.60 -9.40 -44.28
N LEU A 95 -1.43 -10.44 -44.36
CA LEU A 95 -1.10 -11.70 -45.05
C LEU A 95 -1.42 -11.58 -46.54
N ASP A 96 -0.87 -12.48 -47.38
CA ASP A 96 -1.31 -12.65 -48.76
C ASP A 96 -2.78 -13.08 -48.76
N PRO A 97 -3.69 -12.25 -49.31
CA PRO A 97 -5.13 -12.52 -49.26
C PRO A 97 -5.61 -13.42 -50.41
N THR A 98 -4.73 -13.82 -51.36
CA THR A 98 -5.13 -14.43 -52.65
C THR A 98 -6.04 -15.65 -52.49
N ASP A 99 -5.66 -16.62 -51.66
CA ASP A 99 -6.46 -17.83 -51.43
C ASP A 99 -7.78 -17.52 -50.73
N TYR A 100 -7.78 -16.58 -49.81
CA TYR A 100 -8.98 -16.13 -49.11
C TYR A 100 -9.95 -15.38 -50.03
N GLN A 101 -9.41 -14.58 -50.97
CA GLN A 101 -10.22 -13.88 -51.98
C GLN A 101 -10.89 -14.90 -52.94
N ILE A 102 -10.14 -15.91 -53.38
CA ILE A 102 -10.70 -17.00 -54.22
C ILE A 102 -11.83 -17.72 -53.47
N ALA A 103 -11.66 -18.00 -52.20
CA ALA A 103 -12.69 -18.63 -51.36
C ALA A 103 -13.95 -17.75 -51.24
N VAL A 104 -13.80 -16.44 -51.10
CA VAL A 104 -14.93 -15.48 -51.12
C VAL A 104 -15.65 -15.49 -52.44
N ASP A 105 -14.92 -15.45 -53.57
CA ASP A 105 -15.52 -15.44 -54.90
C ASP A 105 -16.30 -16.73 -55.20
N GLN A 106 -15.76 -17.89 -54.80
CA GLN A 106 -16.46 -19.16 -54.90
C GLN A 106 -17.72 -19.21 -54.01
N ALA A 107 -17.63 -18.80 -52.73
CA ALA A 107 -18.79 -18.77 -51.85
C ALA A 107 -19.86 -17.78 -52.33
N LYS A 108 -19.46 -16.67 -52.91
CA LYS A 108 -20.34 -15.68 -53.53
C LYS A 108 -21.10 -16.26 -54.74
N ALA A 109 -20.42 -16.96 -55.63
CA ALA A 109 -21.08 -17.62 -56.80
C ALA A 109 -22.14 -18.66 -56.33
N ASN A 110 -21.83 -19.43 -55.29
CA ASN A 110 -22.78 -20.39 -54.70
C ASN A 110 -23.99 -19.66 -54.05
N TYR A 111 -23.76 -18.56 -53.35
CA TYR A 111 -24.81 -17.74 -52.77
C TYR A 111 -25.71 -17.14 -53.85
N ASP A 112 -25.13 -16.57 -54.90
CA ASP A 112 -25.88 -15.96 -56.03
C ASP A 112 -26.75 -17.01 -56.71
N LEU A 113 -26.25 -18.24 -56.92
CA LEU A 113 -27.03 -19.37 -57.47
C LEU A 113 -28.20 -19.75 -56.56
N ALA A 114 -27.92 -19.95 -55.24
CA ALA A 114 -28.95 -20.32 -54.27
C ALA A 114 -30.02 -19.24 -54.13
N LYS A 115 -29.64 -17.97 -54.22
CA LYS A 115 -30.56 -16.83 -54.22
C LYS A 115 -31.50 -16.85 -55.43
N VAL A 116 -30.99 -17.08 -56.63
CA VAL A 116 -31.83 -17.19 -57.87
C VAL A 116 -32.81 -18.36 -57.75
N GLN A 117 -32.38 -19.51 -57.20
CA GLN A 117 -33.23 -20.67 -56.95
C GLN A 117 -34.33 -20.37 -55.92
N PHE A 118 -34.00 -19.72 -54.84
CA PHE A 118 -34.96 -19.29 -53.83
C PHE A 118 -35.99 -18.31 -54.40
N ASP A 119 -35.54 -17.26 -55.11
CA ASP A 119 -36.42 -16.26 -55.74
C ASP A 119 -37.39 -16.90 -56.75
N ARG A 120 -36.92 -17.90 -57.50
CA ARG A 120 -37.76 -18.71 -58.39
C ARG A 120 -38.78 -19.55 -57.62
N ALA A 121 -38.33 -20.29 -56.61
CA ALA A 121 -39.21 -21.10 -55.77
C ALA A 121 -40.29 -20.27 -55.09
N LYS A 122 -39.93 -19.09 -54.59
CA LYS A 122 -40.86 -18.10 -54.01
C LYS A 122 -41.91 -17.66 -55.02
N THR A 123 -41.50 -17.28 -56.22
CA THR A 123 -42.40 -16.82 -57.27
C THR A 123 -43.38 -17.95 -57.68
N LEU A 124 -42.91 -19.19 -57.75
CA LEU A 124 -43.76 -20.32 -58.06
C LEU A 124 -44.75 -20.68 -56.90
N LEU A 125 -44.32 -20.58 -55.68
CA LEU A 125 -45.14 -20.74 -54.50
C LEU A 125 -46.27 -19.72 -54.45
N ASP A 126 -45.93 -18.42 -54.69
CA ASP A 126 -46.87 -17.30 -54.68
C ASP A 126 -47.95 -17.47 -55.76
N LYS A 127 -47.60 -18.16 -56.89
CA LYS A 127 -48.52 -18.53 -58.01
C LYS A 127 -49.22 -19.88 -57.78
N GLN A 128 -48.99 -20.52 -56.61
CA GLN A 128 -49.53 -21.86 -56.29
C GLN A 128 -49.04 -22.98 -57.22
N LEU A 129 -47.93 -22.82 -57.89
CA LEU A 129 -47.34 -23.75 -58.84
C LEU A 129 -46.21 -24.60 -58.31
N ALA A 130 -45.87 -24.40 -57.04
CA ALA A 130 -44.88 -25.21 -56.28
C ALA A 130 -45.38 -25.64 -54.92
N SER A 131 -44.79 -26.69 -54.37
CA SER A 131 -45.05 -27.13 -52.99
C SER A 131 -44.32 -26.24 -51.97
N LYS A 132 -44.88 -26.12 -50.75
CA LYS A 132 -44.23 -25.45 -49.66
C LYS A 132 -42.90 -26.14 -49.30
N ALA A 133 -42.81 -27.47 -49.41
CA ALA A 133 -41.56 -28.20 -49.16
C ALA A 133 -40.41 -27.76 -50.11
N GLY A 134 -40.69 -27.56 -51.42
CA GLY A 134 -39.67 -27.10 -52.33
C GLY A 134 -39.22 -25.66 -52.09
N PHE A 135 -40.11 -24.79 -51.61
CA PHE A 135 -39.74 -23.44 -51.14
C PHE A 135 -38.87 -23.51 -49.85
N ASP A 136 -39.29 -24.32 -48.88
CA ASP A 136 -38.57 -24.48 -47.59
C ASP A 136 -37.14 -25.02 -47.84
N GLU A 137 -36.98 -25.97 -48.79
CA GLU A 137 -35.67 -26.50 -49.21
C GLU A 137 -34.80 -25.40 -49.87
N ALA A 138 -35.34 -24.64 -50.83
CA ALA A 138 -34.61 -23.54 -51.50
C ALA A 138 -34.23 -22.46 -50.47
N GLN A 139 -35.10 -22.17 -49.51
CA GLN A 139 -34.80 -21.24 -48.41
C GLN A 139 -33.67 -21.74 -47.51
N ALA A 140 -33.68 -23.03 -47.14
CA ALA A 140 -32.60 -23.62 -46.34
C ALA A 140 -31.27 -23.58 -47.07
N GLN A 141 -31.26 -23.88 -48.37
CA GLN A 141 -30.07 -23.84 -49.23
C GLN A 141 -29.48 -22.42 -49.34
N LEU A 142 -30.34 -21.39 -49.49
CA LEU A 142 -29.89 -19.99 -49.46
C LEU A 142 -29.22 -19.61 -48.14
N LYS A 143 -29.81 -20.00 -46.99
CA LYS A 143 -29.22 -19.74 -45.66
C LYS A 143 -27.85 -20.40 -45.48
N VAL A 144 -27.69 -21.63 -45.98
CA VAL A 144 -26.41 -22.35 -45.95
C VAL A 144 -25.35 -21.61 -46.76
N ALA A 145 -25.72 -21.20 -48.02
CA ALA A 145 -24.81 -20.46 -48.90
C ALA A 145 -24.46 -19.07 -48.35
N GLU A 146 -25.42 -18.38 -47.71
CA GLU A 146 -25.19 -17.09 -47.04
C GLU A 146 -24.20 -17.23 -45.89
N ALA A 147 -24.36 -18.26 -45.08
CA ALA A 147 -23.45 -18.54 -43.96
C ALA A 147 -22.02 -18.85 -44.47
N ALA A 148 -21.88 -19.62 -45.55
CA ALA A 148 -20.61 -19.94 -46.18
C ALA A 148 -19.91 -18.66 -46.70
N LEU A 149 -20.65 -17.79 -47.41
CA LEU A 149 -20.13 -16.51 -47.88
C LEU A 149 -19.67 -15.60 -46.73
N LYS A 150 -20.46 -15.54 -45.65
CA LYS A 150 -20.11 -14.76 -44.47
C LYS A 150 -18.82 -15.30 -43.81
N SER A 151 -18.68 -16.60 -43.71
CA SER A 151 -17.45 -17.24 -43.16
C SER A 151 -16.24 -16.93 -44.03
N ALA A 152 -16.33 -17.06 -45.37
CA ALA A 152 -15.22 -16.75 -46.27
C ALA A 152 -14.80 -15.26 -46.17
N ARG A 153 -15.75 -14.33 -46.13
CA ARG A 153 -15.47 -12.90 -45.93
C ARG A 153 -14.82 -12.60 -44.61
N THR A 154 -15.24 -13.29 -43.54
CA THR A 154 -14.64 -13.13 -42.21
C THR A 154 -13.18 -13.61 -42.21
N ASN A 155 -12.89 -14.74 -42.86
CA ASN A 155 -11.52 -15.24 -43.00
C ASN A 155 -10.65 -14.30 -43.83
N LEU A 156 -11.19 -13.71 -44.91
CA LEU A 156 -10.48 -12.68 -45.66
C LEU A 156 -10.18 -11.45 -44.78
N ALA A 157 -11.14 -10.98 -44.01
CA ALA A 157 -10.89 -9.86 -43.10
C ALA A 157 -9.82 -10.18 -42.06
N TYR A 158 -9.65 -11.44 -41.66
CA TYR A 158 -8.60 -11.86 -40.75
C TYR A 158 -7.19 -11.91 -41.35
N THR A 159 -7.05 -11.67 -42.67
CA THR A 159 -5.73 -11.47 -43.31
C THR A 159 -5.15 -10.08 -43.02
N GLU A 160 -5.92 -9.18 -42.45
CA GLU A 160 -5.46 -7.86 -42.01
C GLU A 160 -5.41 -7.83 -40.47
N LEU A 161 -4.28 -7.41 -39.93
CA LEU A 161 -4.07 -7.26 -38.49
C LEU A 161 -4.15 -5.79 -38.13
N HIS A 162 -5.17 -5.42 -37.34
CA HIS A 162 -5.39 -4.06 -36.90
C HIS A 162 -5.06 -3.84 -35.44
N ALA A 163 -4.65 -2.61 -35.08
CA ALA A 163 -4.46 -2.18 -33.70
C ALA A 163 -5.83 -2.09 -32.99
N PRO A 164 -6.01 -2.81 -31.84
CA PRO A 164 -7.28 -2.78 -31.10
C PRO A 164 -7.48 -1.47 -30.31
N PHE A 165 -6.41 -0.77 -30.01
CA PHE A 165 -6.40 0.53 -29.30
C PHE A 165 -5.18 1.36 -29.73
N ALA A 166 -5.20 2.66 -29.45
CA ALA A 166 -4.07 3.55 -29.66
C ALA A 166 -2.95 3.27 -28.66
N GLY A 167 -1.72 3.08 -29.14
CA GLY A 167 -0.59 2.71 -28.30
C GLY A 167 0.74 2.72 -29.00
N GLN A 168 1.73 2.14 -28.38
CA GLN A 168 3.09 1.98 -28.92
C GLN A 168 3.39 0.50 -29.13
N VAL A 169 3.94 0.16 -30.28
CA VAL A 169 4.44 -1.19 -30.57
C VAL A 169 5.65 -1.47 -29.70
N ALA A 170 5.49 -2.36 -28.71
CA ALA A 170 6.58 -2.70 -27.79
C ALA A 170 7.57 -3.64 -28.46
N GLN A 171 7.07 -4.66 -29.15
CA GLN A 171 7.92 -5.69 -29.76
C GLN A 171 7.30 -6.23 -31.05
N ARG A 172 8.15 -6.62 -31.99
CA ARG A 172 7.83 -7.33 -33.23
C ARG A 172 8.49 -8.71 -33.17
N TYR A 173 7.72 -9.76 -33.45
CA TYR A 173 8.15 -11.15 -33.31
C TYR A 173 8.44 -11.86 -34.63
N VAL A 174 8.08 -11.23 -35.76
CA VAL A 174 8.12 -11.85 -37.11
C VAL A 174 8.77 -10.91 -38.13
N GLU A 175 9.21 -11.47 -39.26
CA GLU A 175 9.79 -10.73 -40.37
C GLU A 175 8.90 -10.80 -41.63
N ASN A 176 9.09 -9.86 -42.60
CA ASN A 176 8.38 -9.90 -43.87
C ASN A 176 8.66 -11.23 -44.60
N TYR A 177 7.64 -11.71 -45.31
CA TYR A 177 7.66 -12.94 -46.11
C TYR A 177 7.81 -14.22 -45.26
N GLU A 178 7.62 -14.14 -43.98
CA GLU A 178 7.57 -15.29 -43.08
C GLU A 178 6.20 -15.99 -43.18
N SER A 179 6.20 -17.32 -43.13
CA SER A 179 4.96 -18.11 -43.07
C SER A 179 4.43 -18.11 -41.64
N ILE A 180 3.22 -17.58 -41.45
CA ILE A 180 2.59 -17.40 -40.14
C ILE A 180 1.52 -18.48 -39.94
N THR A 181 1.52 -19.07 -38.75
CA THR A 181 0.41 -19.93 -38.31
C THR A 181 -0.63 -19.12 -37.54
N ALA A 182 -1.86 -19.60 -37.55
CA ALA A 182 -2.93 -18.94 -36.77
C ALA A 182 -2.52 -18.89 -35.26
N GLN A 183 -2.77 -17.72 -34.63
CA GLN A 183 -2.47 -17.41 -33.22
C GLN A 183 -0.95 -17.27 -32.89
N GLN A 184 -0.07 -17.31 -33.89
CA GLN A 184 1.34 -16.99 -33.67
C GLN A 184 1.49 -15.50 -33.35
N PRO A 185 2.21 -15.11 -32.26
CA PRO A 185 2.46 -13.72 -31.92
C PRO A 185 3.17 -12.97 -33.06
N VAL A 186 2.65 -11.79 -33.42
CA VAL A 186 3.23 -10.90 -34.45
C VAL A 186 3.76 -9.62 -33.81
N PHE A 187 2.96 -8.98 -32.96
CA PHE A 187 3.32 -7.76 -32.22
C PHE A 187 2.87 -7.85 -30.78
N SER A 188 3.61 -7.12 -29.89
CA SER A 188 3.10 -6.65 -28.60
C SER A 188 2.79 -5.17 -28.72
N LEU A 189 1.55 -4.78 -28.40
CA LEU A 189 1.07 -3.40 -28.39
C LEU A 189 0.78 -2.99 -26.95
N GLN A 190 1.32 -1.84 -26.51
CA GLN A 190 1.16 -1.32 -25.15
C GLN A 190 0.54 0.07 -25.19
N LYS A 191 -0.37 0.33 -24.25
CA LYS A 191 -0.93 1.66 -24.04
C LYS A 191 0.14 2.56 -23.42
N ASN A 192 0.29 3.77 -23.96
CA ASN A 192 1.37 4.66 -23.55
C ASN A 192 0.90 5.95 -22.86
N THR A 193 -0.39 6.12 -22.58
CA THR A 193 -0.94 7.30 -21.91
C THR A 193 -0.83 7.22 -20.39
N VAL A 194 -0.86 6.02 -19.83
CA VAL A 194 -0.77 5.72 -18.40
C VAL A 194 0.21 4.58 -18.19
N VAL A 195 0.76 4.50 -16.99
CA VAL A 195 1.62 3.41 -16.54
C VAL A 195 1.12 2.87 -15.21
N ASP A 196 1.31 1.60 -15.02
CA ASP A 196 1.00 0.92 -13.78
C ASP A 196 2.28 0.71 -12.97
N VAL A 197 2.16 0.78 -11.67
CA VAL A 197 3.24 0.54 -10.72
C VAL A 197 2.78 -0.50 -9.72
N ALA A 198 3.37 -1.67 -9.80
CA ALA A 198 3.02 -2.82 -8.98
C ALA A 198 3.94 -2.92 -7.76
N ILE A 199 3.34 -3.11 -6.58
CA ILE A 199 4.04 -3.39 -5.32
C ILE A 199 3.54 -4.70 -4.72
N GLN A 200 4.34 -5.24 -3.81
CA GLN A 200 3.97 -6.41 -3.02
C GLN A 200 3.76 -5.99 -1.56
N ILE A 201 2.58 -6.27 -1.02
CA ILE A 201 2.20 -5.91 0.34
C ILE A 201 2.00 -7.19 1.18
N PRO A 202 2.66 -7.33 2.34
CA PRO A 202 2.43 -8.45 3.26
C PRO A 202 0.98 -8.49 3.80
N GLU A 203 0.50 -9.70 4.11
CA GLU A 203 -0.86 -9.95 4.58
C GLU A 203 -1.23 -9.14 5.84
N ASP A 204 -0.32 -9.05 6.80
CA ASP A 204 -0.50 -8.34 8.07
C ASP A 204 -0.81 -6.85 7.87
N MET A 205 -0.25 -6.25 6.82
CA MET A 205 -0.53 -4.86 6.45
C MET A 205 -1.86 -4.73 5.71
N LEU A 206 -2.11 -5.58 4.71
CA LEU A 206 -3.29 -5.46 3.85
C LEU A 206 -4.58 -5.62 4.66
N SER A 207 -4.60 -6.52 5.66
CA SER A 207 -5.76 -6.76 6.54
C SER A 207 -6.19 -5.50 7.32
N ASN A 208 -5.28 -4.59 7.58
CA ASN A 208 -5.48 -3.37 8.35
C ASN A 208 -5.71 -2.11 7.49
N VAL A 209 -5.67 -2.22 6.16
CA VAL A 209 -5.92 -1.10 5.25
C VAL A 209 -7.41 -0.70 5.26
N ASN A 210 -7.67 0.61 5.27
CA ASN A 210 -9.01 1.14 5.07
C ASN A 210 -9.39 1.09 3.57
N LYS A 211 -10.37 0.26 3.23
CA LYS A 211 -10.82 0.05 1.84
C LYS A 211 -11.47 1.29 1.21
N ASP A 212 -11.99 2.19 2.03
CA ASP A 212 -12.67 3.41 1.57
C ASP A 212 -11.70 4.61 1.40
N SER A 213 -10.41 4.38 1.59
CA SER A 213 -9.41 5.44 1.45
C SER A 213 -9.19 5.78 -0.02
N GLN A 214 -9.43 7.04 -0.39
CA GLN A 214 -9.02 7.61 -1.69
C GLN A 214 -7.57 8.11 -1.65
N TYR A 215 -6.74 7.49 -0.85
CA TYR A 215 -5.36 7.87 -0.68
C TYR A 215 -4.56 7.63 -1.97
N GLN A 216 -3.76 8.61 -2.34
CA GLN A 216 -2.86 8.56 -3.49
C GLN A 216 -1.41 8.53 -3.00
N PRO A 217 -0.75 7.38 -3.01
CA PRO A 217 0.65 7.28 -2.61
C PRO A 217 1.57 8.06 -3.57
N GLU A 218 2.71 8.45 -3.04
CA GLU A 218 3.79 9.04 -3.83
C GLU A 218 4.56 7.93 -4.55
N VAL A 219 4.84 8.16 -5.82
CA VAL A 219 5.67 7.27 -6.65
C VAL A 219 6.91 8.03 -7.09
N ARG A 220 8.07 7.41 -6.95
CA ARG A 220 9.36 7.90 -7.40
C ARG A 220 10.01 6.84 -8.27
N PHE A 221 10.43 7.24 -9.45
CA PHE A 221 11.21 6.35 -10.32
C PHE A 221 12.68 6.42 -9.91
N ASP A 222 13.34 5.28 -9.80
CA ASP A 222 14.72 5.21 -9.32
C ASP A 222 15.70 5.99 -10.21
N THR A 223 15.37 6.13 -11.50
CA THR A 223 16.12 6.95 -12.45
C THR A 223 15.93 8.46 -12.26
N HIS A 224 14.87 8.91 -11.59
CA HIS A 224 14.51 10.31 -11.36
C HIS A 224 13.97 10.50 -9.93
N PRO A 225 14.80 10.30 -8.89
CA PRO A 225 14.35 10.28 -7.49
C PRO A 225 13.82 11.63 -6.98
N ASP A 226 14.20 12.73 -7.64
CA ASP A 226 13.77 14.08 -7.27
C ASP A 226 12.36 14.42 -7.76
N GLN A 227 11.81 13.63 -8.69
CA GLN A 227 10.45 13.83 -9.21
C GLN A 227 9.47 12.92 -8.50
N VAL A 228 8.42 13.53 -7.94
CA VAL A 228 7.37 12.81 -7.19
C VAL A 228 6.08 12.84 -7.99
N PHE A 229 5.52 11.68 -8.22
CA PHE A 229 4.23 11.49 -8.88
C PHE A 229 3.21 10.96 -7.89
N ARG A 230 1.94 11.23 -8.11
CA ARG A 230 0.85 10.63 -7.32
C ARG A 230 0.14 9.59 -8.16
N ALA A 231 -0.07 8.43 -7.57
CA ALA A 231 -0.76 7.34 -8.22
C ALA A 231 -2.08 7.03 -7.51
N SER A 232 -3.05 6.54 -8.27
CA SER A 232 -4.33 6.05 -7.73
C SER A 232 -4.35 4.53 -7.73
N LEU A 233 -5.03 3.93 -6.75
CA LEU A 233 -5.23 2.50 -6.73
C LEU A 233 -6.02 2.08 -7.97
N LYS A 234 -5.49 1.13 -8.76
CA LYS A 234 -6.16 0.52 -9.90
C LYS A 234 -6.84 -0.78 -9.50
N GLU A 235 -6.06 -1.71 -8.98
CA GLU A 235 -6.51 -3.05 -8.61
C GLU A 235 -5.57 -3.68 -7.58
N TYR A 236 -6.00 -4.76 -6.98
CA TYR A 236 -5.19 -5.60 -6.10
C TYR A 236 -5.64 -7.06 -6.23
N ASP A 237 -4.67 -7.97 -6.11
CA ASP A 237 -4.96 -9.39 -6.09
C ASP A 237 -5.60 -9.79 -4.76
N THR A 238 -6.55 -10.72 -4.81
CA THR A 238 -7.19 -11.30 -3.61
C THR A 238 -6.55 -12.61 -3.18
N ASP A 239 -5.71 -13.18 -4.02
CA ASP A 239 -4.92 -14.36 -3.74
C ASP A 239 -3.47 -13.95 -3.44
N ALA A 240 -2.90 -14.53 -2.38
CA ALA A 240 -1.51 -14.27 -2.03
C ALA A 240 -0.56 -15.06 -2.94
N ASP A 241 0.56 -14.46 -3.29
CA ASP A 241 1.70 -15.20 -3.86
C ASP A 241 2.20 -16.22 -2.84
N ALA A 242 2.15 -17.49 -3.20
CA ALA A 242 2.46 -18.61 -2.30
C ALA A 242 3.94 -18.67 -1.87
N ALA A 243 4.85 -18.04 -2.61
CA ALA A 243 6.27 -18.04 -2.31
C ALA A 243 6.65 -16.94 -1.31
N THR A 244 5.96 -15.80 -1.36
CA THR A 244 6.30 -14.61 -0.58
C THR A 244 5.28 -14.25 0.49
N ASN A 245 4.07 -14.85 0.48
CA ASN A 245 2.91 -14.48 1.30
C ASN A 245 2.56 -12.98 1.21
N THR A 246 2.68 -12.44 0.00
CA THR A 246 2.36 -11.04 -0.30
C THR A 246 1.25 -10.95 -1.32
N TYR A 247 0.54 -9.83 -1.31
CA TYR A 247 -0.50 -9.49 -2.27
C TYR A 247 0.01 -8.43 -3.23
N LYS A 248 -0.22 -8.63 -4.52
CA LYS A 248 0.09 -7.63 -5.52
C LYS A 248 -0.95 -6.51 -5.47
N VAL A 249 -0.46 -5.28 -5.39
CA VAL A 249 -1.28 -4.06 -5.46
C VAL A 249 -0.74 -3.20 -6.60
N VAL A 250 -1.63 -2.80 -7.48
CA VAL A 250 -1.30 -2.04 -8.68
C VAL A 250 -1.86 -0.63 -8.56
N PHE A 251 -0.98 0.34 -8.66
CA PHE A 251 -1.32 1.76 -8.75
C PHE A 251 -1.12 2.25 -10.17
N GLN A 252 -1.98 3.16 -10.61
CA GLN A 252 -1.92 3.77 -11.93
C GLN A 252 -1.63 5.26 -11.81
N LEU A 253 -0.77 5.75 -12.71
CA LEU A 253 -0.50 7.18 -12.86
C LEU A 253 -0.39 7.57 -14.34
N ALA A 254 -0.59 8.85 -14.64
CA ALA A 254 -0.32 9.39 -15.96
C ALA A 254 1.17 9.22 -16.29
N ARG A 255 1.47 8.80 -17.52
CA ARG A 255 2.86 8.66 -17.94
C ARG A 255 3.59 9.99 -17.83
N PRO A 256 4.76 10.05 -17.17
CA PRO A 256 5.60 11.25 -17.15
C PRO A 256 5.96 11.70 -18.57
N GLU A 257 5.85 13.00 -18.84
CA GLU A 257 6.25 13.59 -20.12
C GLU A 257 7.72 14.02 -20.16
N THR A 258 8.33 14.16 -18.96
CA THR A 258 9.70 14.70 -18.80
C THR A 258 10.78 13.67 -19.10
N PHE A 259 10.46 12.39 -19.05
CA PHE A 259 11.38 11.27 -19.34
C PHE A 259 10.62 10.03 -19.81
N ASN A 260 11.32 9.12 -20.47
CA ASN A 260 10.72 7.88 -20.94
C ASN A 260 10.57 6.87 -19.80
N VAL A 261 9.36 6.35 -19.64
CA VAL A 261 9.05 5.27 -18.70
C VAL A 261 8.70 4.01 -19.49
N PHE A 262 9.38 2.91 -19.19
CA PHE A 262 9.16 1.62 -19.83
C PHE A 262 8.80 0.56 -18.78
N PRO A 263 7.96 -0.43 -19.13
CA PRO A 263 7.73 -1.62 -18.31
C PRO A 263 9.04 -2.30 -17.93
N GLY A 264 9.13 -2.80 -16.69
CA GLY A 264 10.34 -3.38 -16.11
C GLY A 264 11.25 -2.39 -15.38
N MET A 265 11.01 -1.08 -15.48
CA MET A 265 11.75 -0.11 -14.69
C MET A 265 11.40 -0.20 -13.21
N SER A 266 12.39 0.10 -12.35
CA SER A 266 12.20 0.17 -10.90
C SER A 266 11.65 1.51 -10.46
N ALA A 267 10.80 1.46 -9.45
CA ALA A 267 10.23 2.61 -8.78
C ALA A 267 10.08 2.33 -7.29
N THR A 268 9.85 3.37 -6.50
CA THR A 268 9.54 3.28 -5.09
C THR A 268 8.19 3.94 -4.84
N VAL A 269 7.26 3.18 -4.24
CA VAL A 269 5.97 3.69 -3.77
C VAL A 269 6.09 4.04 -2.31
N ARG A 270 5.84 5.30 -1.98
CA ARG A 270 5.88 5.84 -0.62
C ARG A 270 4.48 6.09 -0.10
N ALA A 271 4.07 5.32 0.89
CA ALA A 271 2.74 5.39 1.47
C ALA A 271 2.78 5.94 2.90
N GLN A 272 1.87 6.84 3.22
CA GLN A 272 1.70 7.40 4.57
C GLN A 272 0.69 6.53 5.34
N LEU A 273 1.20 5.76 6.31
CA LEU A 273 0.43 4.70 6.97
C LEU A 273 -0.76 5.21 7.79
N ASP A 274 -0.65 6.38 8.40
CA ASP A 274 -1.71 7.00 9.20
C ASP A 274 -2.96 7.37 8.40
N GLN A 275 -2.81 7.56 7.08
CA GLN A 275 -3.92 7.88 6.18
C GLN A 275 -4.63 6.64 5.63
N ILE A 276 -3.94 5.51 5.61
CA ILE A 276 -4.45 4.27 4.98
C ILE A 276 -4.85 3.19 5.97
N MET A 277 -4.33 3.22 7.21
CA MET A 277 -4.63 2.18 8.21
C MET A 277 -5.92 2.48 8.97
N LYS A 278 -6.74 1.44 9.21
CA LYS A 278 -7.99 1.53 9.99
C LYS A 278 -7.74 1.90 11.44
N VAL A 279 -6.63 1.47 12.00
CA VAL A 279 -6.26 1.72 13.39
C VAL A 279 -5.21 2.81 13.40
N LYS A 280 -5.58 3.98 13.88
CA LYS A 280 -4.61 5.02 14.27
C LYS A 280 -3.90 4.51 15.51
N ASN A 281 -2.91 3.67 15.34
CA ASN A 281 -2.04 3.21 16.41
C ASN A 281 -1.07 4.35 16.82
N GLY A 282 -1.65 5.49 17.20
CA GLY A 282 -0.96 6.48 17.98
C GLY A 282 -0.74 5.90 19.37
N GLY A 283 0.47 5.96 19.86
CA GLY A 283 0.85 5.50 21.19
C GLY A 283 2.15 6.17 21.60
N TRP A 284 2.60 5.84 22.79
CA TRP A 284 3.85 6.34 23.32
C TRP A 284 4.82 5.17 23.50
N ASN A 285 6.06 5.34 23.05
CA ASN A 285 7.09 4.33 23.33
C ASN A 285 7.53 4.48 24.79
N VAL A 286 7.23 3.49 25.60
CA VAL A 286 7.50 3.48 27.05
C VAL A 286 8.51 2.37 27.32
N PRO A 287 9.68 2.71 27.91
CA PRO A 287 10.66 1.69 28.27
C PRO A 287 10.06 0.60 29.16
N ALA A 288 10.42 -0.65 28.93
CA ALA A 288 9.94 -1.78 29.73
C ALA A 288 10.18 -1.58 31.25
N ALA A 289 11.28 -0.93 31.65
CA ALA A 289 11.62 -0.62 33.01
C ALA A 289 10.71 0.44 33.69
N ALA A 290 9.87 1.14 32.92
CA ALA A 290 8.91 2.12 33.41
C ALA A 290 7.53 1.52 33.71
N ILE A 291 7.28 0.28 33.24
CA ILE A 291 6.00 -0.40 33.37
C ILE A 291 6.06 -1.40 34.53
N PHE A 292 5.02 -1.43 35.32
CA PHE A 292 4.88 -2.38 36.42
C PHE A 292 3.44 -2.87 36.57
N SER A 293 3.24 -4.04 37.19
CA SER A 293 1.93 -4.60 37.52
C SER A 293 1.75 -4.70 39.03
N ASP A 294 0.52 -4.65 39.51
CA ASP A 294 0.20 -4.70 40.92
C ASP A 294 0.26 -6.12 41.54
N GLY A 295 0.30 -7.15 40.70
CA GLY A 295 0.41 -8.55 41.18
C GLY A 295 -0.75 -9.08 42.02
N THR A 296 -1.87 -8.36 42.16
CA THR A 296 -2.97 -8.70 43.07
C THR A 296 -4.30 -8.91 42.34
N GLY A 297 -4.36 -9.80 41.38
CA GLY A 297 -5.64 -10.11 40.72
C GLY A 297 -5.52 -10.93 39.44
N GLU A 298 -6.62 -11.55 39.05
CA GLU A 298 -6.73 -12.36 37.84
C GLU A 298 -6.60 -11.57 36.52
N SER A 299 -6.43 -10.22 36.59
CA SER A 299 -6.18 -9.34 35.47
C SER A 299 -4.88 -8.58 35.71
N GLU A 300 -3.83 -8.88 34.95
CA GLU A 300 -2.56 -8.15 34.95
C GLU A 300 -2.74 -6.74 34.37
N GLN A 301 -3.25 -5.81 35.19
CA GLN A 301 -3.32 -4.41 34.77
C GLN A 301 -1.92 -3.80 34.87
N SER A 302 -1.46 -3.22 33.78
CA SER A 302 -0.18 -2.51 33.71
C SER A 302 -0.32 -1.05 34.12
N TYR A 303 0.70 -0.54 34.80
CA TYR A 303 0.74 0.82 35.32
C TYR A 303 2.06 1.50 34.98
N VAL A 304 2.02 2.82 34.98
CA VAL A 304 3.21 3.69 34.96
C VAL A 304 3.07 4.76 36.05
N PHE A 305 4.19 5.38 36.44
CA PHE A 305 4.17 6.59 37.27
C PHE A 305 4.31 7.82 36.37
N VAL A 306 3.29 8.68 36.39
CA VAL A 306 3.30 10.01 35.76
C VAL A 306 3.76 11.03 36.81
N VAL A 307 4.61 11.96 36.41
CA VAL A 307 5.10 13.05 37.26
C VAL A 307 4.23 14.28 37.03
N ASN A 308 3.52 14.74 38.06
CA ASN A 308 2.70 15.94 37.97
C ASN A 308 3.54 17.24 38.11
N GLY A 309 2.90 18.39 37.90
CA GLY A 309 3.57 19.69 38.00
C GLY A 309 4.20 20.03 39.36
N SER A 310 3.83 19.29 40.42
CA SER A 310 4.39 19.41 41.80
C SER A 310 5.47 18.36 42.11
N ASN A 311 5.99 17.66 41.09
CA ASN A 311 6.93 16.54 41.18
C ASN A 311 6.42 15.37 42.05
N GLN A 312 5.12 15.17 42.13
CA GLN A 312 4.51 14.00 42.79
C GLN A 312 4.18 12.92 41.77
N LEU A 313 4.27 11.67 42.19
CA LEU A 313 4.02 10.49 41.39
C LEU A 313 2.54 10.13 41.39
N GLU A 314 1.93 10.09 40.23
CA GLU A 314 0.59 9.57 40.00
C GLU A 314 0.68 8.17 39.37
N LYS A 315 0.11 7.15 40.02
CA LYS A 315 -0.02 5.81 39.46
C LYS A 315 -1.16 5.82 38.44
N ARG A 316 -0.85 5.52 37.18
CA ARG A 316 -1.82 5.53 36.11
C ARG A 316 -1.85 4.19 35.40
N ALA A 317 -3.06 3.68 35.20
CA ALA A 317 -3.30 2.47 34.40
C ALA A 317 -3.07 2.75 32.93
N VAL A 318 -2.44 1.81 32.24
CA VAL A 318 -2.10 1.93 30.82
C VAL A 318 -2.49 0.68 30.06
N THR A 319 -2.81 0.87 28.78
CA THR A 319 -3.06 -0.24 27.84
C THR A 319 -1.81 -0.46 27.01
N LEU A 320 -1.24 -1.67 27.10
CA LEU A 320 -0.07 -2.05 26.33
C LEU A 320 -0.49 -2.48 24.92
N GLY A 321 0.30 -2.08 23.94
CA GLY A 321 0.23 -2.50 22.55
C GLY A 321 1.40 -3.41 22.17
N SER A 322 1.99 -3.19 21.00
CA SER A 322 3.11 -3.99 20.50
C SER A 322 4.42 -3.72 21.24
N ILE A 323 5.28 -4.74 21.27
CA ILE A 323 6.66 -4.64 21.77
C ILE A 323 7.53 -4.01 20.69
N THR A 324 8.47 -3.16 21.08
CA THR A 324 9.49 -2.54 20.22
C THR A 324 10.87 -2.80 20.83
N ASP A 325 11.93 -2.53 20.05
CA ASP A 325 13.32 -2.69 20.50
C ASP A 325 13.63 -1.87 21.78
N ASP A 326 12.94 -0.73 21.97
CA ASP A 326 13.14 0.18 23.11
C ASP A 326 12.12 0.00 24.25
N GLY A 327 11.13 -0.88 24.11
CA GLY A 327 10.11 -1.11 25.13
C GLY A 327 8.74 -1.50 24.59
N PHE A 328 7.67 -0.93 25.17
CA PHE A 328 6.28 -1.18 24.79
C PHE A 328 5.64 0.08 24.22
N VAL A 329 4.81 -0.10 23.20
CA VAL A 329 3.90 0.95 22.77
C VAL A 329 2.69 0.96 23.69
N VAL A 330 2.49 2.04 24.39
CA VAL A 330 1.28 2.27 25.19
C VAL A 330 0.25 2.95 24.31
N THR A 331 -0.94 2.34 24.18
CA THR A 331 -2.02 2.82 23.29
C THR A 331 -3.09 3.61 24.04
N GLY A 332 -3.10 3.59 25.36
CA GLY A 332 -4.09 4.29 26.18
C GLY A 332 -3.58 4.62 27.59
N GLY A 333 -4.17 5.65 28.20
CA GLY A 333 -3.87 6.08 29.57
C GLY A 333 -2.83 7.20 29.70
N LEU A 334 -2.20 7.65 28.60
CA LEU A 334 -1.17 8.70 28.60
C LEU A 334 -1.53 9.86 27.69
N GLN A 335 -0.88 11.01 27.88
CA GLN A 335 -1.03 12.19 27.04
C GLN A 335 0.32 12.65 26.51
N ASN A 336 0.30 13.33 25.37
CA ASN A 336 1.53 13.87 24.79
C ASN A 336 2.11 14.98 25.66
N GLY A 337 3.43 14.96 25.87
CA GLY A 337 4.13 15.93 26.69
C GLY A 337 4.16 15.58 28.20
N GLU A 338 3.47 14.54 28.65
CA GLU A 338 3.57 14.09 30.03
C GLU A 338 4.96 13.51 30.32
N GLN A 339 5.42 13.71 31.57
CA GLN A 339 6.65 13.09 32.07
C GLN A 339 6.31 11.81 32.83
N ILE A 340 7.00 10.72 32.50
CA ILE A 340 6.88 9.46 33.23
C ILE A 340 8.22 9.03 33.77
N VAL A 341 8.18 8.21 34.84
CA VAL A 341 9.37 7.57 35.39
C VAL A 341 9.92 6.55 34.43
N ALA A 342 11.17 6.69 34.00
CA ALA A 342 11.81 5.82 33.01
C ALA A 342 12.38 4.50 33.59
N ALA A 343 12.72 4.48 34.86
CA ALA A 343 13.30 3.29 35.54
C ALA A 343 13.18 3.40 37.05
N GLY A 344 13.25 2.24 37.73
CA GLY A 344 13.24 2.16 39.19
C GLY A 344 11.85 2.20 39.85
N VAL A 345 10.81 1.95 39.08
CA VAL A 345 9.40 2.03 39.49
C VAL A 345 9.04 1.18 40.70
N HIS A 346 9.69 0.02 40.90
CA HIS A 346 9.45 -0.88 42.02
C HIS A 346 9.83 -0.32 43.42
N ARG A 347 10.57 0.80 43.47
CA ARG A 347 11.00 1.47 44.71
C ARG A 347 10.17 2.72 45.01
N LEU A 348 9.17 3.01 44.21
CA LEU A 348 8.37 4.23 44.27
C LEU A 348 6.94 3.91 44.71
N LYS A 349 6.28 4.89 45.32
CA LYS A 349 4.87 4.79 45.72
C LYS A 349 4.06 5.95 45.11
N ALA A 350 2.78 5.70 44.86
CA ALA A 350 1.87 6.76 44.46
C ALA A 350 1.80 7.87 45.53
N GLY A 351 1.78 9.14 45.10
CA GLY A 351 1.79 10.31 45.99
C GLY A 351 3.18 10.72 46.50
N GLU A 352 4.23 9.94 46.24
CA GLU A 352 5.59 10.27 46.66
C GLU A 352 6.13 11.46 45.86
N THR A 353 6.76 12.42 46.55
CA THR A 353 7.44 13.56 45.92
C THR A 353 8.87 13.16 45.54
N ILE A 354 9.26 13.41 44.32
CA ILE A 354 10.55 13.05 43.74
C ILE A 354 11.36 14.26 43.32
N ARG A 355 12.64 14.05 43.08
CA ARG A 355 13.50 14.95 42.35
C ARG A 355 13.80 14.36 40.96
N VAL A 356 13.51 15.13 39.89
CA VAL A 356 13.83 14.71 38.54
C VAL A 356 15.35 14.76 38.34
N TRP A 357 15.91 13.65 37.85
CA TRP A 357 17.32 13.60 37.48
C TRP A 357 17.52 14.27 36.11
N HIS A 358 18.31 15.30 36.07
CA HIS A 358 18.77 15.92 34.83
C HIS A 358 20.22 15.51 34.57
N LYS A 359 20.51 15.05 33.36
CA LYS A 359 21.88 14.78 32.93
C LYS A 359 22.61 16.12 32.82
N GLU A 360 23.51 16.41 33.77
CA GLU A 360 24.42 17.54 33.65
C GLU A 360 25.30 17.32 32.41
N ARG A 361 25.35 18.34 31.55
CA ARG A 361 26.26 18.32 30.40
C ARG A 361 27.68 18.50 30.93
N GLY A 362 28.47 17.44 30.84
CA GLY A 362 29.89 17.53 31.07
C GLY A 362 30.41 16.33 31.86
N LEU A 363 30.73 15.27 31.19
CA LEU A 363 31.97 14.44 31.27
C LEU A 363 31.86 13.39 30.15
#